data_3b0d2225088cfb431842be5c0e07b9de
#
_entry.id   3b0d2225088cfb431842be5c0e07b9de
#
_cell.length_a   1.000
_cell.length_b   1.000
_cell.length_c   1.000
_cell.angle_alpha   90.00
_cell.angle_beta   90.00
_cell.angle_gamma   90.00
#
_symmetry.space_group_name_H-M   'P 1'
#
loop_
_entity.id
_entity.type
_entity.pdbx_description
1 polymer ?
#
loop_
_entity_poly.entity_id
_entity_poly.type
_entity_poly.pdbx_seq_one_letter_code
_entity_poly.pdbx_strand_id
1 'polypeptide(L)'
;MSMYRCDDLCLSNEDLALRIQDGDPQAAPLLLSQNEGYLTMLAASYCAQFSQDFLVDDLKQEGALALLDAARRFDPSMGTKLLTYATPAIETAMRDCAAQGSFSLSLPLDRYHQLRQVAFLYATHEGDIETDLLPAIQEKLTVSAKVARRLLEEYRTVFQVECLGEGVFDL
;
A
#
# COMPACT_ATOMS: atom_id res chain seq x y z
N MET A 1 -32.43 6.52 9.25
CA MET A 1 -32.12 7.95 9.07
C MET A 1 -31.50 8.44 10.37
N SER A 2 -30.18 8.45 10.46
CA SER A 2 -29.45 8.91 11.64
C SER A 2 -29.34 10.43 11.59
N MET A 3 -29.92 11.11 12.55
CA MET A 3 -29.83 12.57 12.73
C MET A 3 -28.46 12.87 13.32
N TYR A 4 -27.49 13.24 12.47
CA TYR A 4 -26.28 13.91 12.95
C TYR A 4 -26.68 15.26 13.54
N ARG A 5 -26.27 15.54 14.79
CA ARG A 5 -26.46 16.86 15.40
C ARG A 5 -25.62 17.87 14.64
N CYS A 6 -26.15 19.09 14.47
CA CYS A 6 -25.41 20.19 13.79
C CYS A 6 -24.03 20.49 14.42
N ASP A 7 -23.82 20.11 15.68
CA ASP A 7 -22.56 20.29 16.41
C ASP A 7 -21.45 19.33 15.94
N ASP A 8 -21.81 18.20 15.29
CA ASP A 8 -20.83 17.19 14.83
C ASP A 8 -20.17 17.59 13.49
N LEU A 9 -20.70 18.58 12.76
CA LEU A 9 -20.18 19.04 11.47
C LEU A 9 -18.97 20.00 11.60
N CYS A 10 -18.58 20.41 12.79
CA CYS A 10 -17.48 21.34 13.06
C CYS A 10 -16.34 20.75 13.89
N LEU A 11 -16.35 19.43 14.19
CA LEU A 11 -15.30 18.81 14.98
C LEU A 11 -14.02 18.66 14.17
N SER A 12 -12.88 19.02 14.77
CA SER A 12 -11.58 18.79 14.14
C SER A 12 -11.22 17.30 14.17
N ASN A 13 -10.30 16.86 13.30
CA ASN A 13 -9.79 15.50 13.33
C ASN A 13 -9.16 15.15 14.69
N GLU A 14 -8.55 16.15 15.33
CA GLU A 14 -7.93 16.03 16.65
C GLU A 14 -8.99 15.79 17.75
N ASP A 15 -10.10 16.53 17.71
CA ASP A 15 -11.21 16.35 18.65
C ASP A 15 -11.85 14.97 18.48
N LEU A 16 -12.01 14.52 17.23
CA LEU A 16 -12.53 13.19 16.95
C LEU A 16 -11.58 12.09 17.42
N ALA A 17 -10.25 12.27 17.30
CA ALA A 17 -9.29 11.33 17.85
C ALA A 17 -9.41 11.20 19.38
N LEU A 18 -9.55 12.30 20.11
CA LEU A 18 -9.77 12.26 21.56
C LEU A 18 -11.08 11.55 21.92
N ARG A 19 -12.19 11.84 21.21
CA ARG A 19 -13.45 11.13 21.41
C ARG A 19 -13.35 9.62 21.14
N ILE A 20 -12.56 9.20 20.14
CA ILE A 20 -12.29 7.77 19.88
C ILE A 20 -11.57 7.14 21.06
N GLN A 21 -10.60 7.84 21.66
CA GLN A 21 -9.87 7.37 22.84
C GLN A 21 -10.78 7.28 24.06
N ASP A 22 -11.76 8.18 24.20
CA ASP A 22 -12.79 8.17 25.25
C ASP A 22 -13.90 7.12 25.00
N GLY A 23 -13.86 6.42 23.86
CA GLY A 23 -14.80 5.34 23.54
C GLY A 23 -16.13 5.81 22.96
N ASP A 24 -16.22 7.03 22.39
CA ASP A 24 -17.41 7.51 21.70
C ASP A 24 -17.63 6.72 20.39
N PRO A 25 -18.73 5.94 20.26
CA PRO A 25 -18.98 5.11 19.10
C PRO A 25 -19.28 5.91 17.82
N GLN A 26 -19.63 7.20 17.93
CA GLN A 26 -19.93 8.04 16.77
C GLN A 26 -18.69 8.72 16.19
N ALA A 27 -17.62 8.84 16.97
CA ALA A 27 -16.42 9.57 16.56
C ALA A 27 -15.66 8.88 15.41
N ALA A 28 -15.55 7.55 15.41
CA ALA A 28 -14.87 6.81 14.37
C ALA A 28 -15.54 6.92 12.99
N PRO A 29 -16.87 6.72 12.83
CA PRO A 29 -17.57 6.95 11.55
C PRO A 29 -17.43 8.39 11.06
N LEU A 30 -17.48 9.39 11.96
CA LEU A 30 -17.34 10.80 11.60
C LEU A 30 -15.92 11.09 11.09
N LEU A 31 -14.88 10.60 11.77
CA LEU A 31 -13.49 10.76 11.34
C LEU A 31 -13.27 10.17 9.95
N LEU A 32 -13.78 8.97 9.69
CA LEU A 32 -13.65 8.33 8.38
C LEU A 32 -14.39 9.10 7.29
N SER A 33 -15.61 9.55 7.54
CA SER A 33 -16.41 10.33 6.59
C SER A 33 -15.74 11.65 6.22
N GLN A 34 -15.20 12.38 7.22
CA GLN A 34 -14.50 13.64 6.96
C GLN A 34 -13.22 13.47 6.13
N ASN A 35 -12.57 12.30 6.22
CA ASN A 35 -11.30 12.04 5.55
C ASN A 35 -11.43 11.08 4.35
N GLU A 36 -12.66 10.73 3.92
CA GLU A 36 -12.90 9.83 2.81
C GLU A 36 -12.23 10.30 1.51
N GLY A 37 -12.33 11.59 1.19
CA GLY A 37 -11.71 12.18 0.01
C GLY A 37 -10.18 12.04 0.02
N TYR A 38 -9.56 12.25 1.18
CA TYR A 38 -8.12 12.08 1.36
C TYR A 38 -7.69 10.64 1.17
N LEU A 39 -8.38 9.69 1.80
CA LEU A 39 -8.11 8.25 1.65
C LEU A 39 -8.30 7.79 0.20
N THR A 40 -9.36 8.27 -0.48
CA THR A 40 -9.62 7.95 -1.88
C THR A 40 -8.51 8.49 -2.80
N MET A 41 -8.05 9.71 -2.58
CA MET A 41 -6.94 10.30 -3.35
C MET A 41 -5.65 9.48 -3.20
N LEU A 42 -5.29 9.09 -1.97
CA LEU A 42 -4.13 8.25 -1.73
C LEU A 42 -4.28 6.87 -2.39
N ALA A 43 -5.42 6.19 -2.20
CA ALA A 43 -5.69 4.89 -2.80
C ALA A 43 -5.57 4.93 -4.32
N ALA A 44 -6.18 5.94 -4.97
CA ALA A 44 -6.09 6.12 -6.42
C ALA A 44 -4.64 6.32 -6.90
N SER A 45 -3.81 7.05 -6.15
CA SER A 45 -2.40 7.25 -6.49
C SER A 45 -1.61 5.94 -6.45
N TYR A 46 -1.89 5.08 -5.47
CA TYR A 46 -1.27 3.75 -5.39
C TYR A 46 -1.76 2.82 -6.49
N CYS A 47 -3.07 2.80 -6.80
CA CYS A 47 -3.62 2.02 -7.91
C CYS A 47 -2.97 2.40 -9.24
N ALA A 48 -2.84 3.69 -9.53
CA ALA A 48 -2.15 4.17 -10.74
C ALA A 48 -0.68 3.74 -10.79
N GLN A 49 0.02 3.72 -9.65
CA GLN A 49 1.41 3.27 -9.56
C GLN A 49 1.56 1.77 -9.80
N PHE A 50 0.59 0.97 -9.39
CA PHE A 50 0.60 -0.50 -9.51
C PHE A 50 -0.22 -1.02 -10.71
N SER A 51 -0.85 -0.12 -11.49
CA SER A 51 -1.71 -0.45 -12.63
C SER A 51 -2.88 -1.40 -12.27
N GLN A 52 -3.49 -1.21 -11.10
CA GLN A 52 -4.53 -2.09 -10.57
C GLN A 52 -5.72 -1.27 -10.03
N ASP A 53 -6.68 -0.98 -10.90
CA ASP A 53 -7.86 -0.17 -10.55
C ASP A 53 -8.82 -0.87 -9.58
N PHE A 54 -8.84 -2.21 -9.55
CA PHE A 54 -9.76 -2.99 -8.73
C PHE A 54 -9.44 -3.02 -7.23
N LEU A 55 -8.26 -2.56 -6.82
CA LEU A 55 -7.82 -2.51 -5.42
C LEU A 55 -8.16 -1.21 -4.70
N VAL A 56 -8.80 -0.22 -5.35
CA VAL A 56 -9.07 1.10 -4.73
C VAL A 56 -9.84 0.96 -3.41
N ASP A 57 -10.88 0.15 -3.37
CA ASP A 57 -11.70 -0.03 -2.17
C ASP A 57 -10.95 -0.78 -1.07
N ASP A 58 -10.13 -1.78 -1.43
CA ASP A 58 -9.28 -2.49 -0.47
C ASP A 58 -8.23 -1.55 0.14
N LEU A 59 -7.57 -0.74 -0.68
CA LEU A 59 -6.62 0.26 -0.21
C LEU A 59 -7.28 1.31 0.68
N LYS A 60 -8.49 1.75 0.34
CA LYS A 60 -9.28 2.67 1.19
C LYS A 60 -9.57 2.04 2.56
N GLN A 61 -9.95 0.77 2.62
CA GLN A 61 -10.23 0.07 3.87
C GLN A 61 -8.97 -0.05 4.74
N GLU A 62 -7.86 -0.46 4.17
CA GLU A 62 -6.58 -0.53 4.88
C GLU A 62 -6.12 0.84 5.39
N GLY A 63 -6.24 1.88 4.56
CA GLY A 63 -5.96 3.25 4.96
C GLY A 63 -6.88 3.75 6.07
N ALA A 64 -8.17 3.39 6.04
CA ALA A 64 -9.13 3.73 7.09
C ALA A 64 -8.80 3.05 8.43
N LEU A 65 -8.42 1.78 8.39
CA LEU A 65 -7.96 1.06 9.59
C LEU A 65 -6.70 1.69 10.18
N ALA A 66 -5.72 2.04 9.34
CA ALA A 66 -4.50 2.71 9.78
C ALA A 66 -4.78 4.10 10.39
N LEU A 67 -5.72 4.88 9.81
CA LEU A 67 -6.14 6.16 10.37
C LEU A 67 -6.78 6.01 11.75
N LEU A 68 -7.67 5.01 11.94
CA LEU A 68 -8.29 4.73 13.23
C LEU A 68 -7.27 4.29 14.29
N ASP A 69 -6.31 3.47 13.91
CA ASP A 69 -5.24 3.05 14.81
C ASP A 69 -4.29 4.20 15.17
N ALA A 70 -4.03 5.11 14.25
CA ALA A 70 -3.30 6.33 14.53
C ALA A 70 -4.10 7.24 15.50
N ALA A 71 -5.41 7.42 15.28
CA ALA A 71 -6.26 8.22 16.15
C ALA A 71 -6.28 7.71 17.60
N ARG A 72 -6.28 6.39 17.80
CA ARG A 72 -6.22 5.77 19.15
C ARG A 72 -4.93 6.07 19.91
N ARG A 73 -3.84 6.37 19.21
CA ARG A 73 -2.50 6.61 19.77
C ARG A 73 -2.05 8.06 19.66
N PHE A 74 -2.90 8.89 19.07
CA PHE A 74 -2.58 10.30 18.83
C PHE A 74 -2.50 11.08 20.14
N ASP A 75 -1.46 11.91 20.28
CA ASP A 75 -1.29 12.84 21.38
C ASP A 75 -1.26 14.29 20.86
N PRO A 76 -2.33 15.06 21.08
CA PRO A 76 -2.40 16.45 20.61
C PRO A 76 -1.38 17.36 21.29
N SER A 77 -0.84 16.99 22.46
CA SER A 77 0.19 17.78 23.17
C SER A 77 1.49 17.91 22.41
N MET A 78 1.74 17.01 21.44
CA MET A 78 2.90 17.03 20.56
C MET A 78 2.86 18.13 19.49
N GLY A 79 1.77 18.90 19.39
CA GLY A 79 1.62 20.03 18.48
C GLY A 79 1.53 19.68 17.00
N THR A 80 1.35 18.41 16.66
CA THR A 80 1.17 17.93 15.28
C THR A 80 -0.32 17.73 14.97
N LYS A 81 -0.69 17.83 13.70
CA LYS A 81 -2.05 17.49 13.25
C LYS A 81 -2.23 15.97 13.12
N LEU A 82 -3.44 15.47 13.40
CA LEU A 82 -3.74 14.03 13.30
C LEU A 82 -3.36 13.47 11.94
N LEU A 83 -3.75 14.10 10.83
CA LEU A 83 -3.42 13.58 9.50
C LEU A 83 -1.91 13.57 9.23
N THR A 84 -1.16 14.58 9.69
CA THR A 84 0.30 14.60 9.56
C THR A 84 0.94 13.42 10.31
N TYR A 85 0.42 13.10 11.49
CA TYR A 85 0.86 11.96 12.29
C TYR A 85 0.48 10.61 11.65
N ALA A 86 -0.75 10.51 11.10
CA ALA A 86 -1.31 9.28 10.56
C ALA A 86 -0.81 8.94 9.15
N THR A 87 -0.46 9.94 8.32
CA THR A 87 -0.11 9.75 6.90
C THR A 87 0.95 8.67 6.67
N PRO A 88 2.09 8.62 7.40
CA PRO A 88 3.09 7.57 7.17
C PRO A 88 2.55 6.14 7.43
N ALA A 89 1.67 5.98 8.41
CA ALA A 89 1.03 4.70 8.71
C ALA A 89 0.00 4.31 7.64
N ILE A 90 -0.81 5.27 7.17
CA ILE A 90 -1.79 5.08 6.09
C ILE A 90 -1.08 4.68 4.81
N GLU A 91 -0.03 5.40 4.42
CA GLU A 91 0.76 5.10 3.21
C GLU A 91 1.44 3.73 3.28
N THR A 92 1.93 3.34 4.45
CA THR A 92 2.52 2.02 4.65
C THR A 92 1.48 0.93 4.48
N ALA A 93 0.32 1.05 5.15
CA ALA A 93 -0.77 0.07 5.04
C ALA A 93 -1.27 -0.08 3.60
N MET A 94 -1.50 1.04 2.88
CA MET A 94 -1.93 1.01 1.48
C MET A 94 -0.87 0.38 0.57
N ARG A 95 0.42 0.70 0.78
CA ARG A 95 1.53 0.13 0.01
C ARG A 95 1.64 -1.38 0.21
N ASP A 96 1.52 -1.83 1.44
CA ASP A 96 1.60 -3.25 1.78
C ASP A 96 0.41 -4.03 1.20
N CYS A 97 -0.79 -3.46 1.25
CA CYS A 97 -1.98 -4.02 0.60
C CYS A 97 -1.81 -4.09 -0.92
N ALA A 98 -1.39 -3.00 -1.58
CA ALA A 98 -1.13 -2.98 -3.01
C ALA A 98 -0.05 -3.98 -3.42
N ALA A 99 0.99 -4.14 -2.59
CA ALA A 99 2.04 -5.11 -2.83
C ALA A 99 1.52 -6.55 -2.79
N GLN A 100 0.64 -6.87 -1.84
CA GLN A 100 0.05 -8.22 -1.70
C GLN A 100 -0.94 -8.52 -2.82
N GLY A 101 -1.73 -7.54 -3.26
CA GLY A 101 -2.71 -7.68 -4.33
C GLY A 101 -2.10 -7.74 -5.74
N SER A 102 -0.86 -7.28 -5.91
CA SER A 102 -0.19 -7.22 -7.22
C SER A 102 0.30 -8.58 -7.76
N PHE A 103 0.24 -9.64 -6.95
CA PHE A 103 0.64 -10.98 -7.38
C PHE A 103 -0.43 -12.01 -7.05
N SER A 104 -0.68 -12.91 -7.98
CA SER A 104 -1.53 -14.11 -7.79
C SER A 104 -0.98 -15.05 -6.70
N LEU A 105 0.25 -14.83 -6.25
CA LEU A 105 0.92 -15.57 -5.19
C LEU A 105 1.18 -14.63 -4.00
N SER A 106 0.77 -15.03 -2.80
CA SER A 106 1.11 -14.33 -1.56
C SER A 106 2.61 -14.43 -1.30
N LEU A 107 3.32 -13.31 -1.48
CA LEU A 107 4.76 -13.21 -1.24
C LEU A 107 5.02 -12.37 0.03
N PRO A 108 6.06 -12.71 0.82
CA PRO A 108 6.55 -11.82 1.86
C PRO A 108 6.94 -10.44 1.27
N LEU A 109 6.62 -9.36 1.99
CA LEU A 109 6.82 -7.98 1.52
C LEU A 109 8.26 -7.70 1.05
N ASP A 110 9.26 -8.15 1.81
CA ASP A 110 10.67 -8.00 1.43
C ASP A 110 10.98 -8.69 0.08
N ARG A 111 10.38 -9.87 -0.14
CA ARG A 111 10.54 -10.61 -1.39
C ARG A 111 9.85 -9.88 -2.55
N TYR A 112 8.67 -9.31 -2.31
CA TYR A 112 7.98 -8.46 -3.28
C TYR A 112 8.85 -7.29 -3.72
N HIS A 113 9.43 -6.54 -2.79
CA HIS A 113 10.31 -5.42 -3.12
C HIS A 113 11.54 -5.84 -3.92
N GLN A 114 12.15 -6.98 -3.58
CA GLN A 114 13.27 -7.53 -4.33
C GLN A 114 12.87 -7.89 -5.77
N LEU A 115 11.75 -8.61 -5.95
CA LEU A 115 11.26 -9.01 -7.28
C LEU A 115 10.87 -7.81 -8.14
N ARG A 116 10.27 -6.76 -7.54
CA ARG A 116 9.97 -5.52 -8.25
C ARG A 116 11.23 -4.80 -8.75
N GLN A 117 12.29 -4.78 -7.96
CA GLN A 117 13.57 -4.22 -8.42
C GLN A 117 14.18 -5.07 -9.54
N VAL A 118 14.08 -6.39 -9.46
CA VAL A 118 14.49 -7.30 -10.56
C VAL A 118 13.65 -7.04 -11.81
N ALA A 119 12.33 -6.86 -11.68
CA ALA A 119 11.44 -6.54 -12.81
C ALA A 119 11.86 -5.24 -13.51
N PHE A 120 12.15 -4.20 -12.75
CA PHE A 120 12.63 -2.93 -13.29
C PHE A 120 13.94 -3.09 -14.03
N LEU A 121 14.92 -3.78 -13.44
CA LEU A 121 16.21 -4.02 -14.08
C LEU A 121 16.04 -4.88 -15.35
N TYR A 122 15.20 -5.91 -15.31
CA TYR A 122 14.90 -6.77 -16.45
C TYR A 122 14.25 -5.99 -17.60
N ALA A 123 13.30 -5.10 -17.31
CA ALA A 123 12.61 -4.30 -18.32
C ALA A 123 13.49 -3.20 -18.95
N THR A 124 14.48 -2.71 -18.21
CA THR A 124 15.41 -1.64 -18.69
C THR A 124 16.72 -2.18 -19.23
N HIS A 125 16.89 -3.51 -19.21
CA HIS A 125 18.13 -4.16 -19.61
C HIS A 125 18.18 -4.41 -21.13
N GLU A 126 19.29 -4.03 -21.77
CA GLU A 126 19.51 -4.19 -23.22
C GLU A 126 20.67 -5.16 -23.56
N GLY A 127 21.24 -5.83 -22.55
CA GLY A 127 22.42 -6.67 -22.71
C GLY A 127 22.20 -8.16 -22.48
N ASP A 128 23.28 -8.88 -22.25
CA ASP A 128 23.25 -10.31 -21.91
C ASP A 128 22.91 -10.52 -20.42
N ILE A 129 22.11 -11.55 -20.12
CA ILE A 129 21.62 -11.81 -18.76
C ILE A 129 22.75 -12.16 -17.79
N GLU A 130 23.71 -12.97 -18.24
CA GLU A 130 24.79 -13.46 -17.36
C GLU A 130 25.87 -12.40 -17.14
N THR A 131 26.19 -11.61 -18.16
CA THR A 131 27.31 -10.65 -18.12
C THR A 131 26.89 -9.28 -17.60
N ASP A 132 25.63 -8.89 -17.78
CA ASP A 132 25.18 -7.54 -17.51
C ASP A 132 24.05 -7.48 -16.48
N LEU A 133 22.95 -8.25 -16.64
CA LEU A 133 21.79 -8.20 -15.76
C LEU A 133 22.06 -8.79 -14.38
N LEU A 134 22.69 -9.94 -14.28
CA LEU A 134 22.99 -10.56 -13.00
C LEU A 134 23.93 -9.70 -12.12
N PRO A 135 25.01 -9.13 -12.65
CA PRO A 135 25.82 -8.16 -11.89
C PRO A 135 25.02 -6.93 -11.44
N ALA A 136 24.16 -6.38 -12.30
CA ALA A 136 23.29 -5.26 -11.93
C ALA A 136 22.33 -5.59 -10.77
N ILE A 137 21.74 -6.78 -10.78
CA ILE A 137 20.91 -7.27 -9.67
C ILE A 137 21.74 -7.43 -8.38
N GLN A 138 22.94 -7.96 -8.47
CA GLN A 138 23.84 -8.12 -7.32
C GLN A 138 24.19 -6.79 -6.69
N GLU A 139 24.55 -5.81 -7.50
CA GLU A 139 24.92 -4.46 -7.05
C GLU A 139 23.71 -3.75 -6.43
N LYS A 140 22.57 -3.74 -7.13
CA LYS A 140 21.37 -3.01 -6.69
C LYS A 140 20.78 -3.57 -5.41
N LEU A 141 20.73 -4.88 -5.26
CA LEU A 141 20.15 -5.56 -4.10
C LEU A 141 21.18 -5.94 -3.03
N THR A 142 22.46 -5.70 -3.28
CA THR A 142 23.57 -6.08 -2.39
C THR A 142 23.53 -7.58 -2.02
N VAL A 143 23.28 -8.44 -3.02
CA VAL A 143 23.12 -9.90 -2.83
C VAL A 143 24.21 -10.68 -3.56
N SER A 144 24.42 -11.95 -3.14
CA SER A 144 25.36 -12.84 -3.82
C SER A 144 24.84 -13.29 -5.19
N ALA A 145 25.73 -13.71 -6.10
CA ALA A 145 25.38 -14.21 -7.43
C ALA A 145 24.34 -15.36 -7.39
N LYS A 146 24.44 -16.24 -6.39
CA LYS A 146 23.48 -17.34 -6.20
C LYS A 146 22.07 -16.82 -5.87
N VAL A 147 21.98 -15.78 -5.04
CA VAL A 147 20.71 -15.16 -4.66
C VAL A 147 20.13 -14.36 -5.84
N ALA A 148 20.96 -13.64 -6.58
CA ALA A 148 20.55 -12.90 -7.78
C ALA A 148 19.94 -13.82 -8.85
N ARG A 149 20.57 -14.96 -9.13
CA ARG A 149 20.00 -15.98 -10.05
C ARG A 149 18.66 -16.51 -9.58
N ARG A 150 18.57 -16.85 -8.29
CA ARG A 150 17.31 -17.33 -7.72
C ARG A 150 16.19 -16.29 -7.81
N LEU A 151 16.48 -15.02 -7.55
CA LEU A 151 15.52 -13.92 -7.69
C LEU A 151 15.06 -13.75 -9.13
N LEU A 152 15.97 -13.89 -10.10
CA LEU A 152 15.63 -13.81 -11.53
C LEU A 152 14.77 -15.00 -11.97
N GLU A 153 15.04 -16.20 -11.49
CA GLU A 153 14.22 -17.39 -11.76
C GLU A 153 12.82 -17.25 -11.15
N GLU A 154 12.73 -16.81 -9.88
CA GLU A 154 11.45 -16.54 -9.23
C GLU A 154 10.65 -15.46 -9.96
N TYR A 155 11.29 -14.38 -10.38
CA TYR A 155 10.66 -13.33 -11.19
C TYR A 155 10.06 -13.89 -12.47
N ARG A 156 10.83 -14.67 -13.22
CA ARG A 156 10.35 -15.29 -14.45
C ARG A 156 9.19 -16.25 -14.23
N THR A 157 9.23 -17.01 -13.15
CA THR A 157 8.15 -17.96 -12.80
C THR A 157 6.86 -17.22 -12.47
N VAL A 158 6.92 -16.15 -11.66
CA VAL A 158 5.77 -15.35 -11.26
C VAL A 158 5.12 -14.67 -12.48
N PHE A 159 5.91 -14.02 -13.33
CA PHE A 159 5.40 -13.33 -14.51
C PHE A 159 4.92 -14.28 -15.61
N GLN A 160 5.49 -15.47 -15.74
CA GLN A 160 4.98 -16.48 -16.69
C GLN A 160 3.60 -17.02 -16.24
N VAL A 161 3.35 -17.14 -14.94
CA VAL A 161 2.04 -17.54 -14.42
C VAL A 161 0.99 -16.46 -14.68
N GLU A 162 1.34 -15.19 -14.56
CA GLU A 162 0.42 -14.07 -14.87
C GLU A 162 0.08 -14.01 -16.37
N CYS A 163 1.06 -14.15 -17.25
CA CYS A 163 0.83 -14.20 -18.71
C CYS A 163 -0.03 -15.39 -19.15
N LEU A 164 0.03 -16.53 -18.44
CA LEU A 164 -0.82 -17.69 -18.72
C LEU A 164 -2.27 -17.49 -18.23
N GLY A 165 -2.48 -16.64 -17.21
CA GLY A 165 -3.80 -16.30 -16.68
C GLY A 165 -4.62 -15.40 -17.63
N GLU A 166 -3.97 -14.48 -18.33
CA GLU A 166 -4.65 -13.59 -19.29
C GLU A 166 -5.05 -14.28 -20.61
N GLY A 167 -4.42 -15.40 -20.97
CA GLY A 167 -4.69 -16.14 -22.22
C GLY A 167 -5.75 -17.24 -22.14
N VAL A 168 -6.30 -17.55 -20.96
CA VAL A 168 -7.22 -18.68 -20.77
C VAL A 168 -8.71 -18.28 -20.82
N PHE A 169 -9.03 -16.98 -20.90
CA PHE A 169 -10.42 -16.51 -20.91
C PHE A 169 -10.97 -16.05 -22.27
N ASP A 170 -10.23 -16.24 -23.38
CA ASP A 170 -10.74 -16.07 -24.75
C ASP A 170 -11.11 -17.44 -25.38
N LEU A 171 -12.18 -18.07 -24.87
CA LEU A 171 -12.92 -19.14 -25.56
C LEU A 171 -14.42 -18.93 -25.41
#